data_edd27b9135a8557f08e9a6e6e4230f6a
#
_entry.id   edd27b9135a8557f08e9a6e6e4230f6a
#
_cell.length_a   1.000
_cell.length_b   1.000
_cell.length_c   1.000
_cell.angle_alpha   90.00
_cell.angle_beta   90.00
_cell.angle_gamma   90.00
#
_symmetry.space_group_name_H-M   'P 1'
#
loop_
_entity.id
_entity.type
_entity.pdbx_description
1 polymer ?
#
loop_
_entity_poly.entity_id
_entity_poly.type
_entity_poly.pdbx_seq_one_letter_code
_entity_poly.pdbx_strand_id
1 'polypeptide(L)'
;MKNYKIYKVFPSPVFHYEIEDYQKLNIELKNYILELKKNNKEGINKSNQGGWHSSNFDLENDKLVKQFASIFTNYIKKAVEEIGWNYDPERTIIEAMWSVVNKKE
;
A
#
# COMPACT_ATOMS: atom_id res chain seq x y z
N MET A 1 30.82 -34.53 6.86
CA MET A 1 30.11 -34.44 6.67
C MET A 1 29.35 -34.55 6.15
N LYS A 2 28.88 -34.49 5.80
CA LYS A 2 28.00 -34.79 5.71
C LYS A 2 27.16 -34.89 4.67
N ASN A 3 26.38 -35.75 4.49
CA ASN A 3 25.49 -35.89 3.36
C ASN A 3 24.14 -35.30 3.75
N TYR A 4 23.96 -34.02 3.49
CA TYR A 4 22.66 -33.39 3.73
C TYR A 4 22.25 -32.56 2.50
N LYS A 5 20.97 -32.40 2.37
CA LYS A 5 20.37 -31.56 1.34
C LYS A 5 19.47 -30.53 1.99
N ILE A 6 19.42 -29.32 1.41
CA ILE A 6 18.54 -28.25 1.88
C ILE A 6 17.41 -28.12 0.89
N TYR A 7 16.19 -28.26 1.37
CA TYR A 7 14.99 -28.06 0.57
C TYR A 7 14.29 -26.79 1.02
N LYS A 8 14.08 -25.86 0.10
CA LYS A 8 13.33 -24.64 0.38
C LYS A 8 11.89 -24.89 -0.03
N VAL A 9 11.10 -25.45 0.87
CA VAL A 9 9.75 -25.92 0.56
C VAL A 9 8.74 -24.80 0.54
N PHE A 10 8.89 -23.80 1.40
CA PHE A 10 7.95 -22.67 1.50
C PHE A 10 8.70 -21.34 1.44
N PRO A 11 9.25 -20.97 0.28
CA PRO A 11 9.92 -19.69 0.17
C PRO A 11 8.91 -18.55 0.29
N SER A 12 9.31 -17.48 0.99
CA SER A 12 8.49 -16.28 1.11
C SER A 12 9.07 -15.20 0.19
N PRO A 13 8.52 -15.02 -1.02
CA PRO A 13 9.03 -14.00 -1.94
C PRO A 13 8.73 -12.61 -1.45
N VAL A 14 9.66 -11.70 -1.69
CA VAL A 14 9.48 -10.27 -1.46
C VAL A 14 9.67 -9.57 -2.80
N PHE A 15 8.71 -8.75 -3.17
CA PHE A 15 8.74 -8.00 -4.41
C PHE A 15 8.99 -6.52 -4.11
N HIS A 16 9.92 -5.93 -4.82
CA HIS A 16 10.25 -4.53 -4.71
C HIS A 16 10.11 -3.89 -6.08
N TYR A 17 9.25 -2.88 -6.18
CA TYR A 17 9.04 -2.12 -7.40
C TYR A 17 9.30 -0.65 -7.15
N GLU A 18 9.92 0.02 -8.13
CA GLU A 18 10.05 1.47 -8.12
C GLU A 18 8.95 2.04 -9.03
N ILE A 19 8.24 3.04 -8.53
CA ILE A 19 7.16 3.69 -9.27
C ILE A 19 7.74 4.80 -10.12
N GLU A 20 7.41 4.81 -11.42
CA GLU A 20 7.76 5.91 -12.30
C GLU A 20 7.10 7.21 -11.81
N ASP A 21 7.82 8.33 -11.95
CA ASP A 21 7.35 9.65 -11.49
C ASP A 21 6.97 9.69 -10.02
N TYR A 22 7.63 8.87 -9.20
CA TYR A 22 7.32 8.77 -7.77
C TYR A 22 7.43 10.11 -7.05
N GLN A 23 8.31 11.00 -7.50
CA GLN A 23 8.51 12.30 -6.86
C GLN A 23 7.25 13.16 -6.92
N LYS A 24 6.63 13.25 -8.10
CA LYS A 24 5.37 13.97 -8.28
C LYS A 24 4.25 13.33 -7.47
N LEU A 25 4.13 12.01 -7.56
CA LEU A 25 3.11 11.25 -6.85
C LEU A 25 3.26 11.43 -5.34
N ASN A 26 4.47 11.37 -4.82
CA ASN A 26 4.73 11.54 -3.39
C ASN A 26 4.34 12.93 -2.89
N ILE A 27 4.59 13.96 -3.67
CA ILE A 27 4.20 15.33 -3.32
C ILE A 27 2.66 15.44 -3.27
N GLU A 28 1.98 14.91 -4.26
CA GLU A 28 0.51 14.94 -4.33
C GLU A 28 -0.11 14.16 -3.17
N LEU A 29 0.41 12.98 -2.86
CA LEU A 29 -0.07 12.17 -1.74
C LEU A 29 0.21 12.83 -0.40
N LYS A 30 1.38 13.39 -0.23
CA LYS A 30 1.72 14.11 1.01
C LYS A 30 0.75 15.25 1.25
N ASN A 31 0.48 16.04 0.22
CA ASN A 31 -0.45 17.16 0.32
C ASN A 31 -1.87 16.69 0.62
N TYR A 32 -2.30 15.62 -0.02
CA TYR A 32 -3.59 15.00 0.23
C TYR A 32 -3.74 14.55 1.69
N ILE A 33 -2.74 13.83 2.20
CA ILE A 33 -2.75 13.32 3.58
C ILE A 33 -2.74 14.47 4.60
N LEU A 34 -1.91 15.49 4.36
CA LEU A 34 -1.85 16.65 5.26
C LEU A 34 -3.15 17.44 5.26
N GLU A 35 -3.84 17.52 4.13
CA GLU A 35 -5.15 18.17 4.05
C GLU A 35 -6.20 17.36 4.83
N LEU A 36 -6.19 16.03 4.74
CA LEU A 36 -7.07 15.18 5.54
C LEU A 36 -6.83 15.41 7.03
N LYS A 37 -5.57 15.49 7.44
CA LYS A 37 -5.20 15.73 8.83
C LYS A 37 -5.67 17.10 9.32
N LYS A 38 -5.54 18.11 8.47
CA LYS A 38 -5.99 19.47 8.78
C LYS A 38 -7.51 19.52 9.01
N ASN A 39 -8.27 18.76 8.22
CA ASN A 39 -9.72 18.75 8.28
C ASN A 39 -10.26 17.80 9.36
N ASN A 40 -9.45 16.90 9.87
CA ASN A 40 -9.83 15.99 10.95
C ASN A 40 -8.62 15.74 11.84
N LYS A 41 -8.35 16.68 12.73
CA LYS A 41 -7.14 16.67 13.57
C LYS A 41 -7.06 15.48 14.52
N GLU A 42 -8.21 14.95 14.94
CA GLU A 42 -8.23 13.83 15.88
C GLU A 42 -7.95 12.50 15.19
N GLY A 43 -8.46 12.35 13.96
CA GLY A 43 -8.33 11.11 13.21
C GLY A 43 -9.08 9.95 13.87
N ILE A 44 -8.64 8.75 13.55
CA ILE A 44 -9.21 7.52 14.10
C ILE A 44 -8.24 6.95 15.12
N ASN A 45 -8.76 6.57 16.28
CA ASN A 45 -7.95 5.94 17.32
C ASN A 45 -7.98 4.41 17.12
N LYS A 46 -6.90 3.90 16.55
CA LYS A 46 -6.68 2.47 16.34
C LYS A 46 -5.47 2.03 17.15
N SER A 47 -4.53 1.33 16.55
CA SER A 47 -3.29 0.92 17.20
C SER A 47 -2.20 1.98 17.15
N ASN A 48 -2.52 3.19 16.73
CA ASN A 48 -1.57 4.28 16.61
C ASN A 48 -1.37 4.98 17.96
N GLN A 49 -0.17 4.95 18.46
CA GLN A 49 0.21 5.69 19.67
C GLN A 49 1.02 6.92 19.27
N GLY A 50 0.54 8.10 19.67
CA GLY A 50 1.23 9.36 19.43
C GLY A 50 1.26 9.82 17.98
N GLY A 51 0.62 9.10 17.07
CA GLY A 51 0.49 9.47 15.67
C GLY A 51 -0.94 9.82 15.31
N TRP A 52 -1.13 10.22 14.06
CA TRP A 52 -2.45 10.49 13.51
C TRP A 52 -2.81 9.39 12.50
N HIS A 53 -4.04 8.88 12.57
CA HIS A 53 -4.56 7.84 11.69
C HIS A 53 -5.77 8.39 10.95
N SER A 54 -5.72 8.37 9.61
CA SER A 54 -6.85 8.83 8.81
C SER A 54 -8.00 7.83 8.83
N SER A 55 -9.20 8.29 8.44
CA SER A 55 -10.25 7.40 7.98
C SER A 55 -9.82 6.78 6.64
N ASN A 56 -10.59 5.80 6.17
CA ASN A 56 -10.32 5.20 4.86
C ASN A 56 -10.41 6.25 3.76
N PHE A 57 -9.49 6.17 2.80
CA PHE A 57 -9.54 7.03 1.62
C PHE A 57 -10.76 6.71 0.78
N ASP A 58 -11.27 7.72 0.07
CA ASP A 58 -12.41 7.56 -0.83
C ASP A 58 -11.94 6.93 -2.15
N LEU A 59 -11.98 5.60 -2.21
CA LEU A 59 -11.58 4.85 -3.40
C LEU A 59 -12.58 4.95 -4.55
N GLU A 60 -13.80 5.40 -4.27
CA GLU A 60 -14.85 5.47 -5.27
C GLU A 60 -14.87 6.81 -6.02
N ASN A 61 -14.63 7.91 -5.32
CA ASN A 61 -14.86 9.25 -5.86
C ASN A 61 -13.60 10.10 -5.98
N ASP A 62 -12.61 9.88 -5.14
CA ASP A 62 -11.40 10.71 -5.16
C ASP A 62 -10.48 10.29 -6.31
N LYS A 63 -10.21 11.25 -7.20
CA LYS A 63 -9.45 11.01 -8.42
C LYS A 63 -7.99 10.63 -8.14
N LEU A 64 -7.34 11.31 -7.19
CA LEU A 64 -5.95 11.02 -6.82
C LEU A 64 -5.83 9.66 -6.17
N VAL A 65 -6.75 9.33 -5.27
CA VAL A 65 -6.80 8.03 -4.60
C VAL A 65 -7.00 6.91 -5.61
N LYS A 66 -7.90 7.09 -6.57
CA LYS A 66 -8.15 6.10 -7.63
C LYS A 66 -6.90 5.88 -8.48
N GLN A 67 -6.21 6.94 -8.84
CA GLN A 67 -4.98 6.87 -9.61
C GLN A 67 -3.91 6.09 -8.85
N PHE A 68 -3.73 6.40 -7.57
CA PHE A 68 -2.77 5.74 -6.72
C PHE A 68 -3.08 4.25 -6.55
N ALA A 69 -4.34 3.93 -6.26
CA ALA A 69 -4.80 2.55 -6.15
C ALA A 69 -4.58 1.77 -7.44
N SER A 70 -4.80 2.39 -8.59
CA SER A 70 -4.58 1.77 -9.89
C SER A 70 -3.10 1.40 -10.10
N ILE A 71 -2.19 2.29 -9.73
CA ILE A 71 -0.75 2.03 -9.82
C ILE A 71 -0.38 0.80 -8.98
N PHE A 72 -0.82 0.77 -7.72
CA PHE A 72 -0.53 -0.35 -6.83
C PHE A 72 -1.17 -1.65 -7.31
N THR A 73 -2.41 -1.59 -7.77
CA THR A 73 -3.11 -2.77 -8.29
C THR A 73 -2.33 -3.41 -9.42
N ASN A 74 -1.75 -2.61 -10.32
CA ASN A 74 -0.95 -3.13 -11.43
C ASN A 74 0.28 -3.87 -10.92
N TYR A 75 0.98 -3.35 -9.92
CA TYR A 75 2.14 -4.03 -9.34
C TYR A 75 1.74 -5.29 -8.58
N ILE A 76 0.63 -5.26 -7.86
CA ILE A 76 0.11 -6.45 -7.17
C ILE A 76 -0.18 -7.56 -8.17
N LYS A 77 -0.83 -7.23 -9.30
CA LYS A 77 -1.12 -8.21 -10.35
C LYS A 77 0.16 -8.80 -10.94
N LYS A 78 1.18 -7.98 -11.19
CA LYS A 78 2.48 -8.48 -11.65
C LYS A 78 3.10 -9.46 -10.66
N ALA A 79 3.07 -9.13 -9.37
CA ALA A 79 3.62 -9.98 -8.34
C ALA A 79 2.88 -11.33 -8.27
N VAL A 80 1.57 -11.32 -8.35
CA VAL A 80 0.75 -12.54 -8.32
C VAL A 80 1.05 -13.40 -9.55
N GLU A 81 1.22 -12.80 -10.71
CA GLU A 81 1.59 -13.52 -11.94
C GLU A 81 2.97 -14.16 -11.82
N GLU A 82 3.95 -13.45 -11.23
CA GLU A 82 5.29 -13.98 -11.01
C GLU A 82 5.29 -15.18 -10.08
N ILE A 83 4.44 -15.16 -9.06
CA ILE A 83 4.29 -16.29 -8.14
C ILE A 83 3.61 -17.48 -8.83
N GLY A 84 2.81 -17.21 -9.87
CA GLY A 84 2.08 -18.23 -10.59
C GLY A 84 0.77 -18.64 -9.92
N TRP A 85 0.22 -17.78 -9.04
CA TRP A 85 -1.07 -18.04 -8.42
C TRP A 85 -2.20 -17.90 -9.43
N ASN A 86 -3.18 -18.77 -9.31
CA ASN A 86 -4.41 -18.67 -10.05
C ASN A 86 -5.30 -17.59 -9.40
N TYR A 87 -5.54 -16.51 -10.11
CA TYR A 87 -6.31 -15.39 -9.59
C TYR A 87 -7.21 -14.81 -10.69
N ASP A 88 -8.26 -14.11 -10.28
CA ASP A 88 -9.14 -13.37 -11.17
C ASP A 88 -8.73 -11.90 -11.18
N PRO A 89 -8.12 -11.39 -12.28
CA PRO A 89 -7.68 -10.00 -12.33
C PRO A 89 -8.81 -8.99 -12.10
N GLU A 90 -10.03 -9.30 -12.52
CA GLU A 90 -11.16 -8.39 -12.37
C GLU A 90 -11.65 -8.28 -10.93
N ARG A 91 -11.40 -9.32 -10.12
CA ARG A 91 -11.78 -9.37 -8.71
C ARG A 91 -10.64 -9.00 -7.77
N THR A 92 -9.45 -8.77 -8.31
CA THR A 92 -8.29 -8.40 -7.51
C THR A 92 -8.25 -6.89 -7.39
N ILE A 93 -8.72 -6.38 -6.26
CA ILE A 93 -8.87 -4.95 -6.02
C ILE A 93 -8.30 -4.57 -4.66
N ILE A 94 -7.97 -3.29 -4.52
CA ILE A 94 -7.67 -2.71 -3.22
C ILE A 94 -8.99 -2.33 -2.58
N GLU A 95 -9.28 -2.92 -1.43
CA GLU A 95 -10.55 -2.73 -0.73
C GLU A 95 -10.53 -1.51 0.18
N ALA A 96 -9.39 -1.22 0.81
CA ALA A 96 -9.26 -0.10 1.73
C ALA A 96 -7.83 0.43 1.72
N MET A 97 -7.72 1.74 1.89
CA MET A 97 -6.45 2.43 2.05
C MET A 97 -6.61 3.52 3.11
N TRP A 98 -5.57 3.71 3.89
CA TRP A 98 -5.53 4.80 4.88
C TRP A 98 -4.09 5.24 5.08
N SER A 99 -3.92 6.32 5.82
CA SER A 99 -2.60 6.83 6.14
C SER A 99 -2.39 6.98 7.65
N VAL A 100 -1.14 6.92 8.03
CA VAL A 100 -0.71 7.20 9.40
C VAL A 100 0.40 8.23 9.33
N VAL A 101 0.29 9.27 10.14
CA VAL A 101 1.33 10.29 10.27
C VAL A 101 1.94 10.13 11.66
N ASN A 102 3.17 9.66 11.69
CA ASN A 102 3.88 9.42 12.94
C ASN A 102 4.51 10.71 13.46
N LYS A 103 4.57 10.82 14.79
CA LYS A 103 5.30 11.92 15.40
C LYS A 103 6.80 11.69 15.27
N LYS A 104 7.52 12.77 15.07
CA LYS A 104 8.98 12.75 15.12
C LYS A 104 9.42 12.64 16.58
N GLU A 105 10.25 11.64 16.86
CA GLU A 105 10.85 11.46 18.18
C GLU A 105 12.02 12.43 18.42
#